data_1565dae1d25777a24c6c61fade569463
#
_entry.id   1565dae1d25777a24c6c61fade569463
#
_cell.length_a   1.000
_cell.length_b   1.000
_cell.length_c   1.000
_cell.angle_alpha   90.00
_cell.angle_beta   90.00
_cell.angle_gamma   90.00
#
_symmetry.space_group_name_H-M   'P 1'
#
loop_
_entity.id
_entity.type
_entity.pdbx_description
1 polymer ?
#
loop_
_entity_poly.entity_id
_entity_poly.type
_entity_poly.pdbx_seq_one_letter_code
_entity_poly.pdbx_strand_id
1 'polypeptide(L)'
;TMNKLVEIIKSIYNIKELRDRIIFTLGLLLVYRLGAQVVLPGVDSLALSDLSSRSEGGGLLGILNAFTGGAFANASIFALGIMPYISASIVVQLMGVALPYLQKLQKEGESGRKKITQITRWLTIFICTVQAPAYLYGLSALGVPDSAFIFGRTPMFIFTSIIILVTGCIFAMWLGCLLYTSDAADERHCVV
;
A
#
# COMPACT_ATOMS: atom_id res chain seq x y z
N THR A 1 -2.64 -28.69 -25.45
CA THR A 1 -2.88 -27.53 -24.53
C THR A 1 -1.74 -26.51 -24.62
N MET A 2 -0.47 -26.93 -24.72
CA MET A 2 0.68 -26.02 -24.82
C MET A 2 0.65 -25.11 -26.04
N ASN A 3 0.29 -25.64 -27.23
CA ASN A 3 0.23 -24.83 -28.44
C ASN A 3 -0.81 -23.71 -28.40
N LYS A 4 -1.95 -23.91 -27.70
CA LYS A 4 -2.95 -22.85 -27.49
C LYS A 4 -2.43 -21.72 -26.61
N LEU A 5 -1.65 -22.04 -25.57
CA LEU A 5 -1.05 -21.04 -24.71
C LEU A 5 -0.01 -20.18 -25.45
N VAL A 6 0.79 -20.82 -26.30
CA VAL A 6 1.78 -20.10 -27.12
C VAL A 6 1.08 -19.18 -28.14
N GLU A 7 -0.02 -19.62 -28.76
CA GLU A 7 -0.82 -18.79 -29.68
C GLU A 7 -1.46 -17.60 -28.94
N ILE A 8 -1.98 -17.83 -27.75
CA ILE A 8 -2.54 -16.75 -26.92
C ILE A 8 -1.46 -15.72 -26.54
N ILE A 9 -0.29 -16.17 -26.09
CA ILE A 9 0.84 -15.28 -25.76
C ILE A 9 1.29 -14.50 -26.99
N LYS A 10 1.36 -15.15 -28.16
CA LYS A 10 1.74 -14.52 -29.43
C LYS A 10 0.69 -13.48 -29.87
N SER A 11 -0.59 -13.78 -29.66
CA SER A 11 -1.69 -12.85 -29.95
C SER A 11 -1.67 -11.65 -29.04
N ILE A 12 -1.39 -11.84 -27.73
CA ILE A 12 -1.21 -10.76 -26.74
C ILE A 12 -0.04 -9.84 -27.14
N TYR A 13 1.07 -10.43 -27.59
CA TYR A 13 2.25 -9.67 -28.02
C TYR A 13 2.02 -8.85 -29.29
N ASN A 14 1.13 -9.29 -30.17
CA ASN A 14 0.80 -8.60 -31.44
C ASN A 14 -0.13 -7.40 -31.25
N ILE A 15 -0.90 -7.33 -30.13
CA ILE A 15 -1.79 -6.20 -29.83
C ILE A 15 -1.00 -5.17 -29.04
N LYS A 16 -0.62 -4.08 -29.69
CA LYS A 16 0.24 -3.03 -29.11
C LYS A 16 -0.34 -2.44 -27.81
N GLU A 17 -1.63 -2.14 -27.79
CA GLU A 17 -2.28 -1.58 -26.60
C GLU A 17 -2.22 -2.52 -25.40
N LEU A 18 -2.49 -3.81 -25.59
CA LEU A 18 -2.47 -4.81 -24.53
C LEU A 18 -1.05 -5.03 -24.00
N ARG A 19 -0.07 -5.08 -24.88
CA ARG A 19 1.34 -5.21 -24.53
C ARG A 19 1.80 -4.03 -23.67
N ASP A 20 1.50 -2.80 -24.11
CA ASP A 20 1.94 -1.60 -23.41
C ASP A 20 1.30 -1.50 -22.00
N ARG A 21 0.05 -1.90 -21.85
CA ARG A 21 -0.63 -2.01 -20.54
C ARG A 21 0.01 -3.07 -19.63
N ILE A 22 0.32 -4.26 -20.16
CA ILE A 22 0.99 -5.32 -19.40
C ILE A 22 2.38 -4.87 -18.94
N ILE A 23 3.18 -4.28 -19.83
CA ILE A 23 4.52 -3.78 -19.49
C ILE A 23 4.43 -2.69 -18.41
N PHE A 24 3.48 -1.78 -18.53
CA PHE A 24 3.26 -0.73 -17.54
C PHE A 24 2.88 -1.31 -16.17
N THR A 25 1.94 -2.26 -16.13
CA THR A 25 1.52 -2.96 -14.90
C THR A 25 2.69 -3.70 -14.24
N LEU A 26 3.47 -4.45 -15.04
CA LEU A 26 4.65 -5.14 -14.53
C LEU A 26 5.70 -4.17 -14.01
N GLY A 27 5.90 -3.02 -14.68
CA GLY A 27 6.78 -1.96 -14.22
C GLY A 27 6.37 -1.38 -12.87
N LEU A 28 5.07 -1.10 -12.66
CA LEU A 28 4.54 -0.62 -11.38
C LEU A 28 4.71 -1.66 -10.26
N LEU A 29 4.43 -2.94 -10.56
CA LEU A 29 4.64 -4.03 -9.61
C LEU A 29 6.12 -4.18 -9.23
N LEU A 30 7.03 -4.03 -10.20
CA LEU A 30 8.47 -4.06 -9.95
C LEU A 30 8.89 -2.91 -9.04
N VAL A 31 8.42 -1.69 -9.28
CA VAL A 31 8.69 -0.52 -8.42
C VAL A 31 8.19 -0.77 -6.99
N TYR A 32 6.97 -1.29 -6.83
CA TYR A 32 6.44 -1.66 -5.52
C TYR A 32 7.30 -2.73 -4.84
N ARG A 33 7.71 -3.76 -5.58
CA ARG A 33 8.54 -4.84 -5.05
C ARG A 33 9.92 -4.37 -4.60
N LEU A 34 10.54 -3.47 -5.36
CA LEU A 34 11.81 -2.85 -4.97
C LEU A 34 11.65 -1.99 -3.71
N GLY A 35 10.61 -1.18 -3.64
CA GLY A 35 10.33 -0.37 -2.45
C GLY A 35 10.02 -1.20 -1.18
N ALA A 36 9.43 -2.39 -1.35
CA ALA A 36 9.19 -3.31 -0.24
C ALA A 36 10.50 -3.91 0.35
N GLN A 37 11.62 -3.83 -0.37
CA GLN A 37 12.94 -4.25 0.12
C GLN A 37 13.69 -3.12 0.84
N VAL A 38 13.25 -1.88 0.69
CA VAL A 38 13.90 -0.72 1.33
C VAL A 38 13.48 -0.64 2.78
N VAL A 39 14.37 -1.00 3.69
CA VAL A 39 14.16 -0.95 5.15
C VAL A 39 14.10 0.50 5.63
N LEU A 40 13.30 0.76 6.66
CA LEU A 40 13.25 2.07 7.34
C LEU A 40 14.64 2.48 7.84
N PRO A 41 15.08 3.71 7.57
CA PRO A 41 16.37 4.18 8.06
C PRO A 41 16.38 4.17 9.59
N GLY A 42 17.42 3.54 10.15
CA GLY A 42 17.59 3.40 11.60
C GLY A 42 17.04 2.10 12.20
N VAL A 43 16.61 1.15 11.36
CA VAL A 43 16.25 -0.21 11.79
C VAL A 43 17.24 -1.20 11.20
N ASP A 44 17.77 -2.10 12.02
CA ASP A 44 18.71 -3.14 11.59
C ASP A 44 17.97 -4.30 10.92
N SER A 45 18.27 -4.51 9.64
CA SER A 45 17.68 -5.58 8.84
C SER A 45 18.03 -6.99 9.34
N LEU A 46 19.18 -7.16 10.01
CA LEU A 46 19.59 -8.46 10.54
C LEU A 46 18.71 -8.87 11.72
N ALA A 47 18.37 -7.92 12.61
CA ALA A 47 17.48 -8.19 13.73
C ALA A 47 16.01 -8.48 13.29
N LEU A 48 15.64 -8.06 12.07
CA LEU A 48 14.32 -8.33 11.50
C LEU A 48 14.23 -9.69 10.80
N SER A 49 15.36 -10.30 10.43
CA SER A 49 15.36 -11.62 9.79
C SER A 49 14.73 -12.70 10.67
N ASP A 50 14.89 -12.60 11.99
CA ASP A 50 14.23 -13.48 12.96
C ASP A 50 12.71 -13.29 13.01
N LEU A 51 12.23 -12.07 12.75
CA LEU A 51 10.80 -11.78 12.67
C LEU A 51 10.19 -12.37 11.40
N SER A 52 10.89 -12.31 10.30
CA SER A 52 10.43 -12.88 9.03
C SER A 52 10.28 -14.39 9.12
N SER A 53 11.22 -15.09 9.76
CA SER A 53 11.14 -16.53 9.96
C SER A 53 9.99 -16.94 10.89
N ARG A 54 9.67 -16.13 11.90
CA ARG A 54 8.51 -16.34 12.78
C ARG A 54 7.17 -16.06 12.07
N SER A 55 7.15 -15.11 11.12
CA SER A 55 5.95 -14.80 10.35
C SER A 55 5.58 -15.89 9.34
N GLU A 56 6.53 -16.73 8.92
CA GLU A 56 6.28 -17.89 8.06
C GLU A 56 5.53 -19.02 8.79
N GLY A 57 5.53 -19.03 10.11
CA GLY A 57 4.90 -20.07 10.95
C GLY A 57 3.37 -20.04 11.00
N GLY A 58 2.68 -19.25 10.18
CA GLY A 58 1.22 -19.25 10.02
C GLY A 58 0.49 -18.67 11.24
N GLY A 59 0.18 -17.44 11.24
CA GLY A 59 -0.60 -16.71 12.23
C GLY A 59 -1.03 -15.37 11.65
N LEU A 60 -1.56 -14.49 12.49
CA LEU A 60 -1.97 -13.15 12.08
C LEU A 60 -0.83 -12.38 11.39
N LEU A 61 0.40 -12.56 11.88
CA LEU A 61 1.60 -11.95 11.30
C LEU A 61 1.91 -12.48 9.89
N GLY A 62 1.73 -13.78 9.65
CA GLY A 62 1.90 -14.39 8.33
C GLY A 62 0.90 -13.83 7.32
N ILE A 63 -0.36 -13.63 7.73
CA ILE A 63 -1.39 -13.04 6.89
C ILE A 63 -1.05 -11.59 6.56
N LEU A 64 -0.69 -10.77 7.55
CA LEU A 64 -0.28 -9.38 7.33
C LEU A 64 0.94 -9.27 6.40
N ASN A 65 1.91 -10.15 6.59
CA ASN A 65 3.11 -10.19 5.78
C ASN A 65 2.81 -10.61 4.32
N ALA A 66 1.89 -11.54 4.13
CA ALA A 66 1.43 -11.95 2.80
C ALA A 66 0.73 -10.79 2.06
N PHE A 67 -0.14 -10.03 2.75
CA PHE A 67 -0.82 -8.86 2.18
C PHE A 67 0.13 -7.73 1.79
N THR A 68 1.20 -7.53 2.55
CA THR A 68 2.19 -6.49 2.27
C THR A 68 3.34 -6.97 1.40
N GLY A 69 3.32 -8.24 0.95
CA GLY A 69 4.37 -8.82 0.12
C GLY A 69 5.75 -8.88 0.79
N GLY A 70 5.79 -9.10 2.11
CA GLY A 70 7.01 -9.14 2.92
C GLY A 70 7.40 -7.79 3.53
N ALA A 71 6.78 -6.70 3.13
CA ALA A 71 7.13 -5.36 3.57
C ALA A 71 6.91 -5.13 5.07
N PHE A 72 5.93 -5.80 5.67
CA PHE A 72 5.63 -5.69 7.09
C PHE A 72 6.75 -6.25 7.98
N ALA A 73 7.18 -7.48 7.70
CA ALA A 73 8.24 -8.14 8.47
C ALA A 73 9.61 -7.48 8.28
N ASN A 74 9.86 -6.94 7.09
CA ASN A 74 11.12 -6.25 6.78
C ASN A 74 11.15 -4.80 7.28
N ALA A 75 10.13 -4.32 8.00
CA ALA A 75 9.98 -2.93 8.40
C ALA A 75 10.33 -1.94 7.27
N SER A 76 9.79 -2.21 6.09
CA SER A 76 10.07 -1.41 4.90
C SER A 76 9.25 -0.12 4.87
N ILE A 77 9.57 0.74 3.92
CA ILE A 77 8.81 1.98 3.64
C ILE A 77 7.33 1.67 3.38
N PHE A 78 7.02 0.49 2.82
CA PHE A 78 5.66 0.03 2.55
C PHE A 78 5.09 -0.91 3.61
N ALA A 79 5.61 -0.87 4.84
CA ALA A 79 5.18 -1.77 5.91
C ALA A 79 3.67 -1.67 6.22
N LEU A 80 3.07 -0.50 6.14
CA LEU A 80 1.64 -0.30 6.27
C LEU A 80 0.86 -0.70 5.01
N GLY A 81 1.54 -0.78 3.86
CA GLY A 81 0.94 -1.14 2.57
C GLY A 81 -0.27 -0.28 2.18
N ILE A 82 -1.27 -0.92 1.61
CA ILE A 82 -2.53 -0.30 1.21
C ILE A 82 -3.66 -0.47 2.23
N MET A 83 -3.38 -1.12 3.38
CA MET A 83 -4.39 -1.39 4.42
C MET A 83 -5.08 -0.12 4.95
N PRO A 84 -4.39 1.00 5.25
CA PRO A 84 -5.03 2.23 5.70
C PRO A 84 -6.00 2.80 4.66
N TYR A 85 -5.67 2.67 3.36
CA TYR A 85 -6.53 3.11 2.27
C TYR A 85 -7.78 2.25 2.14
N ILE A 86 -7.66 0.92 2.24
CA ILE A 86 -8.81 0.00 2.21
C ILE A 86 -9.75 0.32 3.37
N SER A 87 -9.22 0.49 4.59
CA SER A 87 -10.01 0.84 5.77
C SER A 87 -10.73 2.19 5.58
N ALA A 88 -10.04 3.21 5.09
CA ALA A 88 -10.63 4.51 4.80
C ALA A 88 -11.74 4.42 3.74
N SER A 89 -11.51 3.65 2.68
CA SER A 89 -12.50 3.45 1.61
C SER A 89 -13.76 2.78 2.12
N ILE A 90 -13.63 1.74 2.95
CA ILE A 90 -14.78 1.06 3.56
C ILE A 90 -15.55 2.02 4.48
N VAL A 91 -14.84 2.78 5.32
CA VAL A 91 -15.47 3.77 6.22
C VAL A 91 -16.25 4.80 5.42
N VAL A 92 -15.66 5.37 4.36
CA VAL A 92 -16.34 6.37 3.52
C VAL A 92 -17.55 5.77 2.80
N GLN A 93 -17.47 4.52 2.33
CA GLN A 93 -18.61 3.82 1.73
C GLN A 93 -19.75 3.61 2.72
N LEU A 94 -19.45 3.17 3.95
CA LEU A 94 -20.45 3.00 5.01
C LEU A 94 -21.05 4.35 5.43
N MET A 95 -20.23 5.38 5.57
CA MET A 95 -20.70 6.75 5.84
C MET A 95 -21.54 7.28 4.68
N GLY A 96 -21.31 6.85 3.45
CA GLY A 96 -22.13 7.17 2.27
C GLY A 96 -23.55 6.68 2.39
N VAL A 97 -23.81 5.62 3.15
CA VAL A 97 -25.17 5.15 3.45
C VAL A 97 -25.78 5.89 4.65
N ALA A 98 -24.97 6.24 5.65
CA ALA A 98 -25.44 6.86 6.89
C ALA A 98 -25.64 8.37 6.80
N LEU A 99 -24.79 9.07 6.04
CA LEU A 99 -24.79 10.53 5.96
C LEU A 99 -25.50 11.04 4.70
N PRO A 100 -26.58 11.84 4.82
CA PRO A 100 -27.32 12.36 3.65
C PRO A 100 -26.45 13.27 2.76
N TYR A 101 -25.43 13.89 3.31
CA TYR A 101 -24.46 14.69 2.55
C TYR A 101 -23.67 13.83 1.55
N LEU A 102 -23.12 12.70 1.99
CA LEU A 102 -22.37 11.78 1.12
C LEU A 102 -23.29 11.06 0.13
N GLN A 103 -24.55 10.79 0.51
CA GLN A 103 -25.54 10.25 -0.43
C GLN A 103 -25.82 11.22 -1.59
N LYS A 104 -25.90 12.53 -1.32
CA LYS A 104 -26.04 13.56 -2.36
C LYS A 104 -24.82 13.56 -3.28
N LEU A 105 -23.60 13.51 -2.71
CA LEU A 105 -22.37 13.44 -3.50
C LEU A 105 -22.31 12.19 -4.39
N GLN A 106 -22.78 11.04 -3.91
CA GLN A 106 -22.83 9.81 -4.73
C GLN A 106 -23.79 9.93 -5.90
N LYS A 107 -24.86 10.72 -5.76
CA LYS A 107 -25.85 10.98 -6.82
C LYS A 107 -25.42 12.06 -7.81
N GLU A 108 -24.43 12.89 -7.47
CA GLU A 108 -23.88 13.95 -8.34
C GLU A 108 -23.00 13.42 -9.50
N GLY A 109 -22.86 12.09 -9.65
CA GLY A 109 -22.09 11.49 -10.74
C GLY A 109 -20.57 11.67 -10.58
N GLU A 110 -19.86 12.04 -11.66
CA GLU A 110 -18.40 12.13 -11.66
C GLU A 110 -17.84 13.20 -10.70
N SER A 111 -18.50 14.36 -10.60
CA SER A 111 -18.09 15.44 -9.68
C SER A 111 -18.12 14.97 -8.22
N GLY A 112 -19.19 14.27 -7.86
CA GLY A 112 -19.35 13.71 -6.52
C GLY A 112 -18.31 12.61 -6.21
N ARG A 113 -18.02 11.74 -7.18
CA ARG A 113 -17.00 10.70 -7.05
C ARG A 113 -15.61 11.29 -6.79
N LYS A 114 -15.24 12.37 -7.47
CA LYS A 114 -13.97 13.07 -7.21
C LYS A 114 -13.87 13.56 -5.78
N LYS A 115 -14.92 14.20 -5.25
CA LYS A 115 -14.96 14.66 -3.85
C LYS A 115 -14.88 13.51 -2.86
N ILE A 116 -15.57 12.41 -3.11
CA ILE A 116 -15.52 11.20 -2.27
C ILE A 116 -14.09 10.63 -2.26
N THR A 117 -13.43 10.54 -3.41
CA THR A 117 -12.05 10.08 -3.51
C THR A 117 -11.10 11.00 -2.73
N GLN A 118 -11.27 12.31 -2.78
CA GLN A 118 -10.48 13.25 -1.98
C GLN A 118 -10.69 13.04 -0.49
N ILE A 119 -11.94 12.88 -0.04
CA ILE A 119 -12.25 12.59 1.37
C ILE A 119 -11.58 11.29 1.81
N THR A 120 -11.63 10.24 0.99
CA THR A 120 -10.97 8.97 1.26
C THR A 120 -9.46 9.15 1.40
N ARG A 121 -8.82 9.93 0.54
CA ARG A 121 -7.36 10.22 0.62
C ARG A 121 -7.00 10.93 1.92
N TRP A 122 -7.74 11.97 2.30
CA TRP A 122 -7.51 12.67 3.57
C TRP A 122 -7.70 11.77 4.78
N LEU A 123 -8.75 10.96 4.77
CA LEU A 123 -8.99 9.99 5.82
C LEU A 123 -7.88 8.93 5.89
N THR A 124 -7.37 8.50 4.74
CA THR A 124 -6.22 7.57 4.67
C THR A 124 -4.98 8.16 5.34
N ILE A 125 -4.65 9.42 5.07
CA ILE A 125 -3.50 10.09 5.69
C ILE A 125 -3.68 10.16 7.21
N PHE A 126 -4.87 10.48 7.67
CA PHE A 126 -5.19 10.52 9.11
C PHE A 126 -5.03 9.15 9.76
N ILE A 127 -5.64 8.11 9.19
CA ILE A 127 -5.53 6.73 9.69
C ILE A 127 -4.07 6.27 9.68
N CYS A 128 -3.33 6.56 8.61
CA CYS A 128 -1.92 6.19 8.48
C CYS A 128 -1.06 6.85 9.57
N THR A 129 -1.31 8.14 9.85
CA THR A 129 -0.59 8.89 10.90
C THR A 129 -0.83 8.31 12.30
N VAL A 130 -2.05 7.84 12.57
CA VAL A 130 -2.37 7.18 13.85
C VAL A 130 -1.80 5.75 13.91
N GLN A 131 -1.81 5.04 12.79
CA GLN A 131 -1.34 3.65 12.70
C GLN A 131 0.19 3.52 12.70
N ALA A 132 0.92 4.52 12.17
CA ALA A 132 2.38 4.46 12.07
C ALA A 132 3.07 4.36 13.45
N PRO A 133 2.73 5.15 14.48
CA PRO A 133 3.27 4.94 15.81
C PRO A 133 2.93 3.57 16.39
N ALA A 134 1.67 3.14 16.23
CA ALA A 134 1.22 1.83 16.71
C ALA A 134 2.03 0.68 16.08
N TYR A 135 2.39 0.80 14.80
CA TYR A 135 3.27 -0.14 14.11
C TYR A 135 4.68 -0.16 14.74
N LEU A 136 5.29 1.03 14.96
CA LEU A 136 6.63 1.12 15.54
C LEU A 136 6.70 0.55 16.96
N TYR A 137 5.69 0.82 17.79
CA TYR A 137 5.59 0.23 19.12
C TYR A 137 5.27 -1.28 19.06
N GLY A 138 4.47 -1.70 18.07
CA GLY A 138 4.13 -3.09 17.82
C GLY A 138 5.34 -3.95 17.46
N LEU A 139 6.31 -3.42 16.71
CA LEU A 139 7.54 -4.13 16.37
C LEU A 139 8.31 -4.61 17.62
N SER A 140 8.40 -3.80 18.67
CA SER A 140 9.04 -4.23 19.90
C SER A 140 8.20 -5.23 20.71
N ALA A 141 6.88 -5.10 20.68
CA ALA A 141 5.99 -6.09 21.28
C ALA A 141 6.11 -7.48 20.59
N LEU A 142 6.49 -7.50 19.31
CA LEU A 142 6.76 -8.70 18.53
C LEU A 142 8.13 -9.32 18.77
N GLY A 143 8.93 -8.74 19.68
CA GLY A 143 10.23 -9.27 20.11
C GLY A 143 11.43 -8.73 19.33
N VAL A 144 11.27 -7.62 18.60
CA VAL A 144 12.42 -6.88 18.05
C VAL A 144 13.11 -6.20 19.21
N PRO A 145 14.39 -6.53 19.49
CA PRO A 145 15.13 -5.95 20.59
C PRO A 145 15.34 -4.44 20.35
N ASP A 146 15.37 -3.66 21.42
CA ASP A 146 15.62 -2.22 21.33
C ASP A 146 16.98 -1.88 20.71
N SER A 147 17.94 -2.81 20.74
CA SER A 147 19.23 -2.71 20.07
C SER A 147 19.13 -2.72 18.54
N ALA A 148 18.02 -3.21 17.97
CA ALA A 148 17.77 -3.17 16.53
C ALA A 148 17.44 -1.76 16.01
N PHE A 149 17.12 -0.83 16.92
CA PHE A 149 16.93 0.58 16.58
C PHE A 149 18.25 1.33 16.77
N ILE A 150 18.99 1.55 15.69
CA ILE A 150 20.35 2.15 15.68
C ILE A 150 20.37 3.52 16.40
N PHE A 151 19.33 4.31 16.29
CA PHE A 151 19.20 5.61 16.94
C PHE A 151 18.41 5.57 18.26
N GLY A 152 18.09 4.38 18.78
CA GLY A 152 17.18 4.21 19.89
C GLY A 152 15.78 4.74 19.56
N ARG A 153 14.88 4.76 20.57
CA ARG A 153 13.51 5.31 20.40
C ARG A 153 13.48 6.82 20.65
N THR A 154 14.38 7.54 20.01
CA THR A 154 14.40 9.00 20.07
C THR A 154 13.13 9.56 19.43
N PRO A 155 12.48 10.60 20.00
CA PRO A 155 11.30 11.22 19.40
C PRO A 155 11.55 11.67 17.95
N MET A 156 12.78 12.04 17.62
CA MET A 156 13.17 12.37 16.25
C MET A 156 13.08 11.17 15.31
N PHE A 157 13.53 10.00 15.76
CA PHE A 157 13.41 8.75 14.98
C PHE A 157 11.95 8.39 14.72
N ILE A 158 11.10 8.47 15.76
CA ILE A 158 9.66 8.17 15.65
C ILE A 158 9.01 9.13 14.65
N PHE A 159 9.28 10.42 14.74
CA PHE A 159 8.72 11.43 13.85
C PHE A 159 9.14 11.22 12.39
N THR A 160 10.43 10.97 12.15
CA THR A 160 10.95 10.68 10.81
C THR A 160 10.34 9.40 10.23
N SER A 161 10.25 8.34 11.04
CA SER A 161 9.64 7.06 10.62
C SER A 161 8.16 7.21 10.29
N ILE A 162 7.40 8.01 11.04
CA ILE A 162 6.00 8.30 10.74
C ILE A 162 5.88 8.99 9.37
N ILE A 163 6.70 10.01 9.09
CA ILE A 163 6.66 10.70 7.80
C ILE A 163 6.97 9.74 6.65
N ILE A 164 7.99 8.90 6.81
CA ILE A 164 8.39 7.92 5.78
C ILE A 164 7.26 6.91 5.54
N LEU A 165 6.66 6.35 6.61
CA LEU A 165 5.56 5.38 6.50
C LEU A 165 4.31 5.99 5.85
N VAL A 166 3.95 7.21 6.23
CA VAL A 166 2.82 7.93 5.63
C VAL A 166 3.08 8.20 4.14
N THR A 167 4.29 8.65 3.81
CA THR A 167 4.69 8.90 2.41
C THR A 167 4.68 7.62 1.59
N GLY A 168 5.18 6.51 2.15
CA GLY A 168 5.13 5.19 1.51
C GLY A 168 3.69 4.71 1.26
N CYS A 169 2.79 4.92 2.22
CA CYS A 169 1.38 4.58 2.05
C CYS A 169 0.71 5.42 0.94
N ILE A 170 0.96 6.73 0.90
CA ILE A 170 0.45 7.62 -0.14
C ILE A 170 0.99 7.21 -1.51
N PHE A 171 2.28 6.87 -1.59
CA PHE A 171 2.90 6.41 -2.83
C PHE A 171 2.31 5.07 -3.29
N ALA A 172 2.10 4.11 -2.39
CA ALA A 172 1.44 2.84 -2.72
C ALA A 172 0.01 3.05 -3.21
N MET A 173 -0.73 3.97 -2.59
CA MET A 173 -2.07 4.37 -3.04
C MET A 173 -2.04 5.00 -4.44
N TRP A 174 -1.06 5.85 -4.73
CA TRP A 174 -0.89 6.45 -6.05
C TRP A 174 -0.54 5.41 -7.12
N LEU A 175 0.35 4.45 -6.80
CA LEU A 175 0.66 3.32 -7.68
C LEU A 175 -0.59 2.50 -7.99
N GLY A 176 -1.43 2.20 -6.98
CA GLY A 176 -2.69 1.48 -7.17
C GLY A 176 -3.67 2.25 -8.06
N CYS A 177 -3.71 3.57 -7.90
CA CYS A 177 -4.54 4.43 -8.73
C CYS A 177 -4.04 4.45 -10.19
N LEU A 178 -2.74 4.54 -10.43
CA LEU A 178 -2.16 4.45 -11.77
C LEU A 178 -2.43 3.11 -12.44
N LEU A 179 -2.37 2.01 -11.68
CA LEU A 179 -2.69 0.68 -12.17
C LEU A 179 -4.14 0.63 -12.69
N TYR A 180 -5.07 1.22 -11.95
CA TYR A 180 -6.49 1.23 -12.29
C TYR A 180 -6.80 2.15 -13.47
N THR A 181 -6.10 3.28 -13.62
CA THR A 181 -6.29 4.19 -14.78
C THR A 181 -5.67 3.65 -16.06
N SER A 182 -4.62 2.86 -15.97
CA SER A 182 -4.08 2.13 -17.12
C SER A 182 -5.07 1.13 -17.70
N ASP A 183 -5.99 0.61 -16.89
CA ASP A 183 -7.00 -0.37 -17.29
C ASP A 183 -8.30 0.28 -17.81
N ALA A 184 -8.63 1.46 -17.31
CA ALA A 184 -9.76 2.27 -17.75
C ALA A 184 -9.24 3.51 -18.51
N ALA A 185 -9.62 3.67 -19.76
CA ALA A 185 -9.21 4.77 -20.66
C ALA A 185 -9.56 6.20 -20.20
N ASP A 186 -9.66 6.45 -18.89
CA ASP A 186 -10.00 7.74 -18.30
C ASP A 186 -8.88 8.22 -17.35
N GLU A 187 -7.83 8.79 -17.98
CA GLU A 187 -6.63 9.32 -17.33
C GLU A 187 -6.90 10.46 -16.32
N ARG A 188 -8.15 10.87 -16.11
CA ARG A 188 -8.47 12.10 -15.36
C ARG A 188 -8.70 11.92 -13.85
N HIS A 189 -8.74 10.71 -13.34
CA HIS A 189 -9.13 10.49 -11.94
C HIS A 189 -8.01 10.43 -10.92
N CYS A 190 -6.75 10.30 -11.35
CA CYS A 190 -5.61 10.18 -10.43
C CYS A 190 -4.78 11.45 -10.23
N VAL A 191 -4.95 12.48 -11.03
CA VAL A 191 -4.03 13.64 -11.08
C VAL A 191 -4.60 14.91 -10.42
N VAL A 192 -5.74 14.87 -9.76
CA VAL A 192 -6.24 16.05 -9.01
C VAL A 192 -6.54 15.69 -7.58
#